data_fe49d471384f8e097d9ee939977f8ea5
#
_entry.id   fe49d471384f8e097d9ee939977f8ea5
#
_cell.length_a   1.000
_cell.length_b   1.000
_cell.length_c   1.000
_cell.angle_alpha   90.00
_cell.angle_beta   90.00
_cell.angle_gamma   90.00
#
_symmetry.space_group_name_H-M   'P 1'
#
loop_
_entity.id
_entity.type
_entity.pdbx_description
1 polymer ?
#
loop_
_entity_poly.entity_id
_entity_poly.type
_entity_poly.pdbx_seq_one_letter_code
_entity_poly.pdbx_strand_id
1 'polypeptide(L)'
;MTRGLAPLLAAGLLACGAGCRARPSESASAGKPGSPSAWELVYERELAGNLDLFVIPAGGGPERKVTDSAAGDMLGRWSPDGRTVVFSSERSGNWQLWEVPGEGGSPRRLRSNAAREFQSDPSPDGRQIAFLSNLEGPECLFVMDRGTGATRRLVRHGDQSILGNPHWSPNGKLITFSSNWRLGHQIYVVDAATGEERRISGLTSGGCEPRFSRDGRKVVYVSRGHLRPTSRLVEHDLASGDEKALVSWPALNYDPVYSPDGSELAFASNITGEWVIYRQRLGDGQAWRVTFGPGAARAPDYRPTGKR
;
A
#
# COMPACT_ATOMS: atom_id res chain seq x y z
N MET A 1 -25.52 22.57 -13.84
CA MET A 1 -24.16 23.12 -13.91
C MET A 1 -23.60 23.14 -12.50
N THR A 2 -23.04 22.09 -12.03
CA THR A 2 -22.28 22.05 -10.77
C THR A 2 -21.17 21.03 -10.98
N ARG A 3 -19.97 21.52 -11.19
CA ARG A 3 -18.77 20.72 -11.31
C ARG A 3 -18.47 20.11 -9.94
N GLY A 4 -18.48 18.79 -9.90
CA GLY A 4 -18.17 18.01 -8.72
C GLY A 4 -16.73 18.23 -8.27
N LEU A 5 -16.57 18.34 -6.97
CA LEU A 5 -15.29 18.36 -6.27
C LEU A 5 -14.53 17.08 -6.57
N ALA A 6 -13.32 17.24 -7.09
CA ALA A 6 -12.34 16.18 -7.22
C ALA A 6 -11.97 15.62 -5.83
N PRO A 7 -11.75 14.31 -5.72
CA PRO A 7 -11.58 13.68 -4.42
C PRO A 7 -10.22 13.99 -3.82
N LEU A 8 -10.25 14.30 -2.54
CA LEU A 8 -9.13 14.37 -1.61
C LEU A 8 -8.45 12.98 -1.42
N LEU A 9 -7.84 12.44 -2.46
CA LEU A 9 -6.87 11.34 -2.35
C LEU A 9 -5.45 11.82 -2.65
N ALA A 10 -5.30 13.13 -2.93
CA ALA A 10 -4.02 13.83 -2.89
C ALA A 10 -3.91 14.56 -1.54
N ALA A 11 -3.85 13.82 -0.45
CA ALA A 11 -3.58 14.40 0.86
C ALA A 11 -2.15 14.94 0.88
N GLY A 12 -2.02 16.26 0.68
CA GLY A 12 -0.90 17.02 1.18
C GLY A 12 0.22 17.41 0.23
N LEU A 13 -0.09 18.01 -0.91
CA LEU A 13 0.83 18.95 -1.54
C LEU A 13 0.49 20.37 -1.05
N LEU A 14 0.96 20.72 0.15
CA LEU A 14 1.17 22.10 0.54
C LEU A 14 2.58 22.47 0.08
N ALA A 15 2.66 23.30 -0.96
CA ALA A 15 3.84 23.99 -1.36
C ALA A 15 4.33 24.88 -0.21
N CYS A 16 5.47 24.55 0.37
CA CYS A 16 6.25 25.49 1.17
C CYS A 16 7.57 25.76 0.46
N GLY A 17 7.79 27.05 0.22
CA GLY A 17 8.86 27.61 -0.55
C GLY A 17 10.27 27.33 -0.04
N ALA A 18 11.17 27.62 -0.93
CA ALA A 18 12.63 27.62 -0.91
C ALA A 18 13.31 27.77 0.47
N GLY A 19 14.27 26.88 0.73
CA GLY A 19 15.30 27.12 1.72
C GLY A 19 15.86 25.88 2.39
N CYS A 20 17.01 25.47 1.94
CA CYS A 20 18.02 24.53 2.46
C CYS A 20 18.18 23.25 1.63
N ARG A 21 19.02 23.38 0.62
CA ARG A 21 19.63 22.23 -0.04
C ARG A 21 20.71 21.65 0.88
N ALA A 22 20.35 20.72 1.73
CA ALA A 22 21.31 19.77 2.24
C ALA A 22 21.45 18.67 1.15
N ARG A 23 22.63 18.60 0.52
CA ARG A 23 22.97 17.46 -0.34
C ARG A 23 22.96 16.21 0.53
N PRO A 24 22.26 15.12 0.13
CA PRO A 24 22.41 13.84 0.79
C PRO A 24 23.89 13.41 0.63
N SER A 25 24.46 12.83 1.70
CA SER A 25 25.73 12.12 1.58
C SER A 25 25.59 11.03 0.53
N GLU A 26 26.58 10.88 -0.33
CA GLU A 26 26.63 9.94 -1.46
C GLU A 26 26.53 8.45 -1.12
N SER A 27 26.06 8.08 0.06
CA SER A 27 25.82 6.67 0.43
C SER A 27 24.51 6.08 -0.11
N ALA A 28 23.60 6.90 -0.66
CA ALA A 28 22.54 6.42 -1.54
C ALA A 28 23.06 6.35 -2.97
N SER A 29 24.16 5.62 -3.19
CA SER A 29 24.68 5.38 -4.52
C SER A 29 23.59 4.76 -5.37
N ALA A 30 23.44 5.24 -6.61
CA ALA A 30 22.79 4.51 -7.69
C ALA A 30 23.58 3.20 -7.85
N GLY A 31 23.39 2.28 -6.89
CA GLY A 31 24.03 0.99 -6.86
C GLY A 31 23.65 0.25 -8.13
N LYS A 32 24.63 -0.40 -8.76
CA LYS A 32 24.40 -1.40 -9.78
C LYS A 32 23.20 -2.25 -9.37
N PRO A 33 22.35 -2.71 -10.32
CA PRO A 33 21.27 -3.64 -10.02
C PRO A 33 21.80 -4.68 -9.03
N GLY A 34 21.19 -4.76 -7.85
CA GLY A 34 21.55 -5.77 -6.88
C GLY A 34 21.38 -7.16 -7.52
N SER A 35 21.93 -8.20 -6.92
CA SER A 35 21.80 -9.58 -7.41
C SER A 35 20.39 -9.84 -7.94
N PRO A 36 20.24 -10.55 -9.08
CA PRO A 36 18.93 -10.80 -9.67
C PRO A 36 17.99 -11.32 -8.60
N SER A 37 16.99 -10.54 -8.24
CA SER A 37 15.93 -11.00 -7.36
C SER A 37 15.00 -11.87 -8.19
N ALA A 38 14.70 -13.07 -7.69
CA ALA A 38 13.72 -13.95 -8.32
C ALA A 38 12.27 -13.43 -8.14
N TRP A 39 12.09 -12.29 -7.44
CA TRP A 39 10.79 -11.72 -7.12
C TRP A 39 10.40 -10.63 -8.11
N GLU A 40 9.12 -10.44 -8.28
CA GLU A 40 8.52 -9.33 -9.01
C GLU A 40 7.75 -8.42 -8.04
N LEU A 41 7.64 -7.15 -8.41
CA LEU A 41 6.78 -6.15 -7.77
C LEU A 41 5.72 -5.69 -8.76
N VAL A 42 4.46 -5.67 -8.33
CA VAL A 42 3.45 -4.81 -8.96
C VAL A 42 3.51 -3.44 -8.28
N TYR A 43 3.31 -2.38 -9.04
CA TYR A 43 3.29 -1.02 -8.53
C TYR A 43 2.48 -0.11 -9.45
N GLU A 44 2.07 1.04 -8.94
CA GLU A 44 1.42 2.08 -9.73
C GLU A 44 2.44 3.09 -10.25
N ARG A 45 2.26 3.52 -11.50
CA ARG A 45 3.05 4.59 -12.11
C ARG A 45 2.13 5.63 -12.73
N GLU A 46 2.39 6.90 -12.40
CA GLU A 46 1.72 8.03 -13.02
C GLU A 46 2.51 8.48 -14.26
N LEU A 47 1.88 8.38 -15.43
CA LEU A 47 2.43 8.87 -16.71
C LEU A 47 1.43 9.81 -17.36
N ALA A 48 1.84 11.02 -17.68
CA ALA A 48 1.00 12.03 -18.33
C ALA A 48 -0.36 12.28 -17.62
N GLY A 49 -0.36 12.18 -16.28
CA GLY A 49 -1.56 12.41 -15.46
C GLY A 49 -2.50 11.20 -15.36
N ASN A 50 -2.11 10.03 -15.88
CA ASN A 50 -2.84 8.78 -15.72
C ASN A 50 -2.05 7.79 -14.88
N LEU A 51 -2.75 7.07 -13.99
CA LEU A 51 -2.19 6.00 -13.15
C LEU A 51 -2.50 4.65 -13.78
N ASP A 52 -1.46 3.86 -14.03
CA ASP A 52 -1.55 2.47 -14.48
C ASP A 52 -0.69 1.55 -13.61
N LEU A 53 -1.00 0.26 -13.62
CA LEU A 53 -0.24 -0.76 -12.94
C LEU A 53 0.85 -1.34 -13.83
N PHE A 54 2.03 -1.51 -13.24
CA PHE A 54 3.20 -2.10 -13.87
C PHE A 54 3.75 -3.23 -13.02
N VAL A 55 4.42 -4.17 -13.63
CA VAL A 55 5.22 -5.21 -12.96
C VAL A 55 6.67 -5.07 -13.37
N ILE A 56 7.56 -5.18 -12.39
CA ILE A 56 9.01 -5.07 -12.56
C ILE A 56 9.72 -6.16 -11.75
N PRO A 57 10.83 -6.75 -12.24
CA PRO A 57 11.69 -7.56 -11.38
C PRO A 57 12.18 -6.74 -10.17
N ALA A 58 12.14 -7.29 -8.97
CA ALA A 58 12.56 -6.56 -7.77
C ALA A 58 14.06 -6.18 -7.80
N GLY A 59 14.87 -6.86 -8.62
CA GLY A 59 16.24 -6.47 -8.93
C GLY A 59 16.39 -5.26 -9.84
N GLY A 60 15.29 -4.72 -10.36
CA GLY A 60 15.28 -3.74 -11.46
C GLY A 60 15.34 -4.41 -12.83
N GLY A 61 15.14 -3.63 -13.88
CA GLY A 61 15.16 -4.13 -15.26
C GLY A 61 13.95 -3.68 -16.05
N PRO A 62 13.60 -4.37 -17.14
CA PRO A 62 12.44 -4.00 -17.97
C PRO A 62 11.14 -4.19 -17.17
N GLU A 63 10.30 -3.18 -17.21
CA GLU A 63 8.96 -3.23 -16.63
C GLU A 63 7.92 -3.63 -17.68
N ARG A 64 6.83 -4.21 -17.21
CA ARG A 64 5.68 -4.62 -18.02
C ARG A 64 4.44 -3.89 -17.55
N LYS A 65 3.75 -3.18 -18.44
CA LYS A 65 2.44 -2.58 -18.17
C LYS A 65 1.39 -3.69 -18.01
N VAL A 66 0.61 -3.64 -16.93
CA VAL A 66 -0.41 -4.66 -16.60
C VAL A 66 -1.81 -4.15 -16.90
N THR A 67 -2.05 -2.87 -16.69
CA THR A 67 -3.32 -2.21 -17.03
C THR A 67 -3.08 -1.09 -18.03
N ASP A 68 -4.08 -0.82 -18.88
CA ASP A 68 -4.05 0.24 -19.88
C ASP A 68 -5.48 0.81 -20.03
N SER A 69 -5.79 1.81 -19.23
CA SER A 69 -7.10 2.44 -19.17
C SER A 69 -6.95 3.95 -19.19
N ALA A 70 -7.90 4.67 -19.79
CA ALA A 70 -7.96 6.14 -19.67
C ALA A 70 -8.37 6.59 -18.25
N ALA A 71 -8.94 5.68 -17.43
CA ALA A 71 -9.22 5.90 -16.02
C ALA A 71 -8.07 5.39 -15.16
N GLY A 72 -7.87 6.04 -14.01
CA GLY A 72 -6.80 5.65 -13.09
C GLY A 72 -6.99 4.25 -12.52
N ASP A 73 -5.91 3.49 -12.49
CA ASP A 73 -5.79 2.17 -11.88
C ASP A 73 -4.75 2.24 -10.76
N MET A 74 -5.12 1.90 -9.53
CA MET A 74 -4.25 2.10 -8.37
C MET A 74 -4.29 0.94 -7.38
N LEU A 75 -3.27 0.92 -6.51
CA LEU A 75 -3.19 0.04 -5.34
C LEU A 75 -3.33 -1.44 -5.70
N GLY A 76 -2.59 -1.87 -6.72
CA GLY A 76 -2.51 -3.27 -7.13
C GLY A 76 -1.98 -4.17 -6.01
N ARG A 77 -2.67 -5.30 -5.78
CA ARG A 77 -2.28 -6.34 -4.81
C ARG A 77 -2.31 -7.69 -5.48
N TRP A 78 -1.23 -8.44 -5.33
CA TRP A 78 -1.19 -9.80 -5.84
C TRP A 78 -2.18 -10.71 -5.14
N SER A 79 -2.83 -11.59 -5.89
CA SER A 79 -3.49 -12.75 -5.31
C SER A 79 -2.46 -13.67 -4.64
N PRO A 80 -2.84 -14.44 -3.59
CA PRO A 80 -1.89 -15.28 -2.85
C PRO A 80 -1.18 -16.34 -3.70
N ASP A 81 -1.79 -16.76 -4.81
CA ASP A 81 -1.19 -17.67 -5.78
C ASP A 81 -0.29 -16.99 -6.81
N GLY A 82 -0.17 -15.64 -6.74
CA GLY A 82 0.65 -14.83 -7.63
C GLY A 82 0.18 -14.78 -9.09
N ARG A 83 -1.07 -15.20 -9.40
CA ARG A 83 -1.55 -15.28 -10.78
C ARG A 83 -2.27 -14.02 -11.24
N THR A 84 -2.95 -13.34 -10.32
CA THR A 84 -3.74 -12.15 -10.64
C THR A 84 -3.36 -10.99 -9.73
N VAL A 85 -3.73 -9.78 -10.16
CA VAL A 85 -3.63 -8.54 -9.39
C VAL A 85 -5.02 -7.99 -9.19
N VAL A 86 -5.41 -7.79 -7.92
CA VAL A 86 -6.63 -7.08 -7.54
C VAL A 86 -6.29 -5.60 -7.39
N PHE A 87 -7.11 -4.71 -7.89
CA PHE A 87 -6.83 -3.28 -7.90
C PHE A 87 -8.11 -2.43 -7.88
N SER A 88 -7.95 -1.14 -7.63
CA SER A 88 -9.02 -0.15 -7.66
C SER A 88 -9.00 0.62 -8.97
N SER A 89 -10.15 0.79 -9.63
CA SER A 89 -10.27 1.52 -10.90
C SER A 89 -11.56 2.31 -11.01
N GLU A 90 -11.48 3.48 -11.64
CA GLU A 90 -12.64 4.31 -11.96
C GLU A 90 -13.24 4.04 -13.36
N ARG A 91 -12.76 3.05 -14.10
CA ARG A 91 -13.18 2.74 -15.49
C ARG A 91 -14.66 2.48 -15.65
N SER A 92 -15.39 2.21 -14.58
CA SER A 92 -16.86 2.06 -14.59
C SER A 92 -17.62 3.32 -14.16
N GLY A 93 -16.95 4.49 -14.08
CA GLY A 93 -17.53 5.76 -13.65
C GLY A 93 -17.51 6.01 -12.14
N ASN A 94 -17.05 5.04 -11.37
CA ASN A 94 -16.83 5.12 -9.93
C ASN A 94 -15.74 4.13 -9.52
N TRP A 95 -15.07 4.39 -8.39
CA TRP A 95 -14.08 3.47 -7.82
C TRP A 95 -14.70 2.12 -7.53
N GLN A 96 -14.15 1.08 -8.15
CA GLN A 96 -14.59 -0.30 -7.99
C GLN A 96 -13.39 -1.24 -7.96
N LEU A 97 -13.61 -2.45 -7.45
CA LEU A 97 -12.58 -3.49 -7.41
C LEU A 97 -12.57 -4.29 -8.71
N TRP A 98 -11.39 -4.41 -9.27
CA TRP A 98 -11.11 -5.15 -10.49
C TRP A 98 -10.00 -6.16 -10.27
N GLU A 99 -9.89 -7.11 -11.15
CA GLU A 99 -8.84 -8.12 -11.17
C GLU A 99 -8.33 -8.30 -12.60
N VAL A 100 -7.03 -8.45 -12.75
CA VAL A 100 -6.36 -8.67 -14.03
C VAL A 100 -5.32 -9.79 -13.88
N PRO A 101 -5.07 -10.64 -14.91
CA PRO A 101 -3.93 -11.54 -14.89
C PRO A 101 -2.62 -10.80 -14.65
N GLY A 102 -1.73 -11.35 -13.85
CA GLY A 102 -0.45 -10.69 -13.54
C GLY A 102 0.45 -10.46 -14.77
N GLU A 103 0.22 -11.23 -15.83
CA GLU A 103 0.89 -11.06 -17.13
C GLU A 103 0.22 -10.00 -18.04
N GLY A 104 -0.84 -9.35 -17.56
CA GLY A 104 -1.67 -8.44 -18.33
C GLY A 104 -2.83 -9.14 -19.01
N GLY A 105 -3.69 -8.37 -19.67
CA GLY A 105 -4.88 -8.87 -20.36
C GLY A 105 -6.13 -8.07 -20.02
N SER A 106 -7.31 -8.67 -20.21
CA SER A 106 -8.59 -7.99 -19.95
C SER A 106 -8.95 -8.00 -18.48
N PRO A 107 -9.09 -6.85 -17.82
CA PRO A 107 -9.54 -6.79 -16.44
C PRO A 107 -10.99 -7.25 -16.26
N ARG A 108 -11.27 -7.90 -15.17
CA ARG A 108 -12.61 -8.34 -14.76
C ARG A 108 -13.04 -7.60 -13.49
N ARG A 109 -14.23 -7.03 -13.52
CA ARG A 109 -14.83 -6.42 -12.32
C ARG A 109 -15.22 -7.51 -11.33
N LEU A 110 -14.89 -7.33 -10.06
CA LEU A 110 -15.15 -8.34 -9.03
C LEU A 110 -16.63 -8.37 -8.62
N ARG A 111 -17.27 -7.20 -8.55
CA ARG A 111 -18.71 -7.08 -8.30
C ARG A 111 -19.26 -5.79 -8.90
N SER A 112 -20.57 -5.71 -9.09
CA SER A 112 -21.25 -4.54 -9.66
C SER A 112 -22.25 -3.95 -8.65
N ASN A 113 -22.02 -2.71 -8.26
CA ASN A 113 -22.92 -1.91 -7.39
C ASN A 113 -22.63 -0.42 -7.61
N ALA A 114 -23.40 0.45 -6.93
CA ALA A 114 -23.27 1.89 -7.02
C ALA A 114 -22.30 2.49 -5.99
N ALA A 115 -21.88 1.71 -4.98
CA ALA A 115 -20.98 2.20 -3.95
C ALA A 115 -19.55 2.38 -4.47
N ARG A 116 -18.77 3.22 -3.81
CA ARG A 116 -17.31 3.26 -4.01
C ARG A 116 -16.67 2.08 -3.29
N GLU A 117 -15.79 1.39 -3.97
CA GLU A 117 -15.01 0.28 -3.44
C GLU A 117 -13.55 0.44 -3.84
N PHE A 118 -12.65 0.46 -2.89
CA PHE A 118 -11.23 0.75 -3.14
C PHE A 118 -10.32 0.21 -2.01
N GLN A 119 -9.00 0.30 -2.22
CA GLN A 119 -7.97 -0.14 -1.26
C GLN A 119 -8.21 -1.57 -0.76
N SER A 120 -8.09 -2.50 -1.68
CA SER A 120 -8.34 -3.91 -1.40
C SER A 120 -7.07 -4.68 -1.03
N ASP A 121 -7.26 -5.75 -0.26
CA ASP A 121 -6.22 -6.73 0.04
C ASP A 121 -6.81 -8.16 0.07
N PRO A 122 -6.34 -9.08 -0.79
CA PRO A 122 -6.78 -10.47 -0.77
C PRO A 122 -6.32 -11.22 0.49
N SER A 123 -7.19 -12.06 1.07
CA SER A 123 -6.81 -12.92 2.19
C SER A 123 -5.76 -13.96 1.79
N PRO A 124 -4.93 -14.47 2.71
CA PRO A 124 -3.85 -15.41 2.40
C PRO A 124 -4.30 -16.73 1.75
N ASP A 125 -5.53 -17.14 1.99
CA ASP A 125 -6.15 -18.32 1.36
C ASP A 125 -6.83 -18.01 0.02
N GLY A 126 -6.88 -16.73 -0.36
CA GLY A 126 -7.50 -16.25 -1.59
C GLY A 126 -9.03 -16.28 -1.61
N ARG A 127 -9.69 -16.64 -0.51
CA ARG A 127 -11.15 -16.78 -0.45
C ARG A 127 -11.87 -15.48 -0.17
N GLN A 128 -11.20 -14.53 0.46
CA GLN A 128 -11.80 -13.27 0.87
C GLN A 128 -10.99 -12.07 0.36
N ILE A 129 -11.62 -10.90 0.33
CA ILE A 129 -10.97 -9.62 0.06
C ILE A 129 -11.43 -8.63 1.14
N ALA A 130 -10.48 -8.03 1.85
CA ALA A 130 -10.74 -6.85 2.67
C ALA A 130 -10.70 -5.60 1.78
N PHE A 131 -11.60 -4.65 1.99
CA PHE A 131 -11.66 -3.42 1.19
C PHE A 131 -12.42 -2.31 1.89
N LEU A 132 -12.24 -1.09 1.44
CA LEU A 132 -12.99 0.06 1.90
C LEU A 132 -14.18 0.35 0.98
N SER A 133 -15.31 0.70 1.57
CA SER A 133 -16.51 1.04 0.82
C SER A 133 -17.45 1.95 1.61
N ASN A 134 -18.23 2.76 0.87
CA ASN A 134 -19.35 3.53 1.40
C ASN A 134 -20.70 2.83 1.15
N LEU A 135 -20.70 1.51 1.01
CA LEU A 135 -21.88 0.69 0.71
C LEU A 135 -23.06 0.92 1.71
N GLU A 136 -22.74 1.21 2.95
CA GLU A 136 -23.71 1.46 4.03
C GLU A 136 -23.66 2.91 4.56
N GLY A 137 -23.33 3.88 3.70
CA GLY A 137 -23.23 5.30 4.02
C GLY A 137 -21.80 5.77 4.19
N PRO A 138 -21.26 5.97 5.42
CA PRO A 138 -19.88 6.35 5.64
C PRO A 138 -18.91 5.26 5.18
N GLU A 139 -17.67 5.66 4.92
CA GLU A 139 -16.61 4.73 4.56
C GLU A 139 -16.31 3.74 5.71
N CYS A 140 -16.37 2.46 5.41
CA CYS A 140 -16.19 1.37 6.34
C CYS A 140 -15.23 0.32 5.76
N LEU A 141 -14.65 -0.49 6.64
CA LEU A 141 -13.92 -1.69 6.25
C LEU A 141 -14.88 -2.87 6.11
N PHE A 142 -14.89 -3.47 4.93
CA PHE A 142 -15.66 -4.66 4.59
C PHE A 142 -14.77 -5.85 4.29
N VAL A 143 -15.33 -7.03 4.42
CA VAL A 143 -14.77 -8.28 3.91
C VAL A 143 -15.79 -8.91 2.96
N MET A 144 -15.33 -9.27 1.77
CA MET A 144 -16.10 -9.95 0.73
C MET A 144 -15.64 -11.40 0.58
N ASP A 145 -16.56 -12.33 0.53
CA ASP A 145 -16.30 -13.68 0.06
C ASP A 145 -16.22 -13.70 -1.48
N ARG A 146 -15.12 -14.16 -2.04
CA ARG A 146 -14.87 -14.12 -3.50
C ARG A 146 -15.72 -15.11 -4.29
N GLY A 147 -16.14 -16.23 -3.67
CA GLY A 147 -16.95 -17.24 -4.32
C GLY A 147 -18.40 -16.82 -4.48
N THR A 148 -18.95 -16.18 -3.46
CA THR A 148 -20.39 -15.80 -3.41
C THR A 148 -20.62 -14.33 -3.70
N GLY A 149 -19.60 -13.47 -3.56
CA GLY A 149 -19.72 -12.01 -3.62
C GLY A 149 -20.40 -11.38 -2.39
N ALA A 150 -20.75 -12.21 -1.38
CA ALA A 150 -21.33 -11.72 -0.14
C ALA A 150 -20.35 -10.85 0.64
N THR A 151 -20.84 -9.74 1.19
CA THR A 151 -20.03 -8.80 1.97
C THR A 151 -20.55 -8.68 3.38
N ARG A 152 -19.63 -8.50 4.32
CA ARG A 152 -19.97 -8.07 5.67
C ARG A 152 -19.09 -6.89 6.08
N ARG A 153 -19.70 -5.94 6.76
CA ARG A 153 -18.97 -4.85 7.39
C ARG A 153 -18.18 -5.39 8.59
N LEU A 154 -16.89 -5.10 8.63
CA LEU A 154 -16.02 -5.51 9.72
C LEU A 154 -15.80 -4.36 10.71
N VAL A 155 -15.51 -3.15 10.22
CA VAL A 155 -15.24 -1.97 11.04
C VAL A 155 -16.05 -0.79 10.54
N ARG A 156 -16.65 -0.04 11.47
CA ARG A 156 -17.21 1.28 11.27
C ARG A 156 -16.73 2.20 12.38
N HIS A 157 -16.02 3.25 12.02
CA HIS A 157 -15.72 4.36 12.90
C HIS A 157 -16.75 5.50 12.73
N GLY A 158 -16.51 6.67 13.30
CA GLY A 158 -17.42 7.81 13.16
C GLY A 158 -17.58 8.27 11.71
N ASP A 159 -18.68 8.94 11.41
CA ASP A 159 -19.09 9.32 10.04
C ASP A 159 -18.09 10.22 9.30
N GLN A 160 -17.22 10.90 10.01
CA GLN A 160 -16.13 11.72 9.44
C GLN A 160 -14.78 11.02 9.46
N SER A 161 -14.75 9.72 9.80
CA SER A 161 -13.51 8.98 9.87
C SER A 161 -13.06 8.54 8.48
N ILE A 162 -11.76 8.63 8.25
CA ILE A 162 -11.08 8.12 7.05
C ILE A 162 -10.35 6.86 7.46
N LEU A 163 -10.73 5.74 6.89
CA LEU A 163 -10.03 4.48 7.00
C LEU A 163 -9.06 4.32 5.83
N GLY A 164 -8.01 3.52 6.01
CA GLY A 164 -7.03 3.32 4.93
C GLY A 164 -6.25 2.02 5.01
N ASN A 165 -5.87 1.54 3.84
CA ASN A 165 -4.85 0.51 3.62
C ASN A 165 -5.05 -0.77 4.45
N PRO A 166 -6.19 -1.45 4.35
CA PRO A 166 -6.38 -2.73 5.01
C PRO A 166 -5.36 -3.74 4.49
N HIS A 167 -4.84 -4.58 5.40
CA HIS A 167 -3.91 -5.66 5.03
C HIS A 167 -4.08 -6.87 5.95
N TRP A 168 -4.25 -8.04 5.35
CA TRP A 168 -4.39 -9.30 6.08
C TRP A 168 -3.09 -9.75 6.74
N SER A 169 -3.21 -10.30 7.93
CA SER A 169 -2.12 -11.09 8.52
C SER A 169 -1.90 -12.39 7.75
N PRO A 170 -0.67 -12.93 7.71
CA PRO A 170 -0.35 -14.14 6.93
C PRO A 170 -1.16 -15.39 7.33
N ASN A 171 -1.65 -15.44 8.56
CA ASN A 171 -2.49 -16.53 9.06
C ASN A 171 -4.00 -16.30 8.83
N GLY A 172 -4.39 -15.19 8.20
CA GLY A 172 -5.78 -14.85 7.89
C GLY A 172 -6.67 -14.53 9.09
N LYS A 173 -6.11 -14.31 10.28
CA LYS A 173 -6.91 -14.05 11.50
C LYS A 173 -7.11 -12.58 11.78
N LEU A 174 -6.17 -11.73 11.39
CA LEU A 174 -6.18 -10.30 11.68
C LEU A 174 -6.15 -9.50 10.38
N ILE A 175 -6.70 -8.28 10.44
CA ILE A 175 -6.51 -7.25 9.43
C ILE A 175 -5.96 -6.01 10.14
N THR A 176 -4.87 -5.43 9.62
CA THR A 176 -4.41 -4.11 10.03
C THR A 176 -4.95 -3.05 9.10
N PHE A 177 -5.19 -1.85 9.61
CA PHE A 177 -5.66 -0.70 8.85
C PHE A 177 -5.29 0.60 9.55
N SER A 178 -5.35 1.73 8.84
CA SER A 178 -5.22 3.05 9.42
C SER A 178 -6.58 3.73 9.59
N SER A 179 -6.70 4.59 10.59
CA SER A 179 -7.89 5.42 10.77
C SER A 179 -7.57 6.71 11.53
N ASN A 180 -8.25 7.81 11.16
CA ASN A 180 -8.16 9.09 11.88
C ASN A 180 -9.26 9.29 12.93
N TRP A 181 -9.92 8.22 13.35
CA TRP A 181 -11.15 8.28 14.16
C TRP A 181 -11.05 9.11 15.46
N ARG A 182 -9.89 9.14 16.14
CA ARG A 182 -9.79 9.85 17.42
C ARG A 182 -8.76 10.98 17.43
N LEU A 183 -7.50 10.71 17.19
CA LEU A 183 -6.40 11.66 17.39
C LEU A 183 -5.42 11.64 16.20
N GLY A 184 -5.91 11.98 15.01
CA GLY A 184 -5.13 11.87 13.78
C GLY A 184 -5.04 10.41 13.33
N HIS A 185 -4.28 10.16 12.25
CA HIS A 185 -4.14 8.80 11.71
C HIS A 185 -3.39 7.88 12.66
N GLN A 186 -4.03 6.77 13.01
CA GLN A 186 -3.52 5.74 13.90
C GLN A 186 -3.63 4.37 13.22
N ILE A 187 -2.80 3.42 13.66
CA ILE A 187 -2.83 2.04 13.18
C ILE A 187 -3.62 1.17 14.14
N TYR A 188 -4.50 0.38 13.57
CA TYR A 188 -5.35 -0.59 14.25
C TYR A 188 -5.10 -1.99 13.72
N VAL A 189 -5.38 -2.98 14.54
CA VAL A 189 -5.60 -4.37 14.12
C VAL A 189 -6.98 -4.80 14.58
N VAL A 190 -7.67 -5.55 13.74
CA VAL A 190 -9.00 -6.09 13.99
C VAL A 190 -8.98 -7.61 13.75
N ASP A 191 -9.64 -8.36 14.63
CA ASP A 191 -9.90 -9.77 14.41
C ASP A 191 -10.91 -9.95 13.28
N ALA A 192 -10.50 -10.70 12.26
CA ALA A 192 -11.29 -10.83 11.03
C ALA A 192 -12.59 -11.62 11.24
N ALA A 193 -12.73 -12.42 12.27
CA ALA A 193 -13.94 -13.19 12.56
C ALA A 193 -14.90 -12.43 13.47
N THR A 194 -14.39 -11.83 14.55
CA THR A 194 -15.19 -11.20 15.61
C THR A 194 -15.43 -9.71 15.40
N GLY A 195 -14.54 -9.00 14.67
CA GLY A 195 -14.56 -7.55 14.55
C GLY A 195 -13.99 -6.83 15.78
N GLU A 196 -13.42 -7.56 16.73
CA GLU A 196 -12.76 -6.96 17.89
C GLU A 196 -11.47 -6.27 17.45
N GLU A 197 -11.33 -4.99 17.80
CA GLU A 197 -10.23 -4.16 17.32
C GLU A 197 -9.41 -3.56 18.47
N ARG A 198 -8.12 -3.32 18.20
CA ARG A 198 -7.24 -2.56 19.09
C ARG A 198 -6.31 -1.65 18.30
N ARG A 199 -6.02 -0.48 18.84
CA ARG A 199 -4.97 0.40 18.33
C ARG A 199 -3.60 -0.17 18.72
N ILE A 200 -2.63 -0.08 17.77
CA ILE A 200 -1.26 -0.52 18.00
C ILE A 200 -0.25 0.63 17.94
N SER A 201 -0.48 1.68 17.17
CA SER A 201 0.45 2.82 17.11
C SER A 201 0.37 3.73 18.34
N GLY A 202 1.49 4.37 18.67
CA GLY A 202 1.54 5.40 19.72
C GLY A 202 0.71 6.65 19.36
N LEU A 203 0.22 7.39 20.38
CA LEU A 203 -0.62 8.58 20.17
C LEU A 203 0.10 9.74 19.48
N THR A 204 1.41 9.82 19.63
CA THR A 204 2.23 10.96 19.18
C THR A 204 2.87 10.77 17.82
N SER A 205 2.86 9.53 17.27
CA SER A 205 3.59 9.22 16.04
C SER A 205 2.74 9.33 14.79
N GLY A 206 1.41 9.26 14.91
CA GLY A 206 0.52 9.18 13.75
C GLY A 206 0.94 8.04 12.80
N GLY A 207 0.02 7.36 12.12
CA GLY A 207 0.44 6.27 11.25
C GLY A 207 -0.51 6.04 10.09
N CYS A 208 0.05 5.62 8.94
CA CYS A 208 -0.71 5.17 7.78
C CYS A 208 0.01 4.00 7.08
N GLU A 209 -0.69 3.35 6.16
CA GLU A 209 -0.17 2.29 5.27
C GLU A 209 0.47 1.10 6.01
N PRO A 210 -0.25 0.48 6.96
CA PRO A 210 0.29 -0.64 7.70
C PRO A 210 0.38 -1.92 6.86
N ARG A 211 1.42 -2.73 7.13
CA ARG A 211 1.64 -4.06 6.53
C ARG A 211 2.15 -5.04 7.56
N PHE A 212 1.59 -6.23 7.61
CA PHE A 212 2.13 -7.31 8.45
C PHE A 212 3.47 -7.82 7.91
N SER A 213 4.35 -8.21 8.84
CA SER A 213 5.51 -9.05 8.54
C SER A 213 5.07 -10.46 8.10
N ARG A 214 5.96 -11.19 7.44
CA ARG A 214 5.67 -12.53 6.91
C ARG A 214 5.33 -13.57 7.97
N ASP A 215 5.85 -13.41 9.18
CA ASP A 215 5.52 -14.26 10.34
C ASP A 215 4.25 -13.79 11.10
N GLY A 216 3.70 -12.63 10.72
CA GLY A 216 2.52 -12.03 11.34
C GLY A 216 2.73 -11.46 12.74
N ARG A 217 3.98 -11.40 13.22
CA ARG A 217 4.29 -10.90 14.57
C ARG A 217 4.45 -9.40 14.65
N LYS A 218 4.71 -8.76 13.51
CA LYS A 218 5.01 -7.34 13.46
C LYS A 218 4.18 -6.64 12.39
N VAL A 219 4.08 -5.32 12.53
CA VAL A 219 3.45 -4.44 11.54
C VAL A 219 4.42 -3.31 11.22
N VAL A 220 4.79 -3.16 9.94
CA VAL A 220 5.48 -1.95 9.48
C VAL A 220 4.44 -0.93 9.03
N TYR A 221 4.68 0.34 9.32
CA TYR A 221 3.81 1.44 8.91
C TYR A 221 4.58 2.73 8.70
N VAL A 222 3.97 3.68 8.01
CA VAL A 222 4.50 5.04 7.84
C VAL A 222 4.21 5.84 9.10
N SER A 223 5.26 6.33 9.77
CA SER A 223 5.16 7.24 10.91
C SER A 223 5.51 8.67 10.46
N ARG A 224 4.57 9.59 10.67
CA ARG A 224 4.77 11.03 10.45
C ARG A 224 4.90 11.73 11.79
N GLY A 225 6.08 12.14 12.17
CA GLY A 225 6.24 13.04 13.31
C GLY A 225 5.54 14.38 13.03
N HIS A 226 4.82 14.92 14.01
CA HIS A 226 3.98 16.13 13.90
C HIS A 226 4.68 17.38 13.37
N LEU A 227 6.00 17.41 13.29
CA LEU A 227 6.78 18.61 12.98
C LEU A 227 7.84 18.42 11.89
N ARG A 228 7.83 17.31 11.15
CA ARG A 228 8.88 17.05 10.15
C ARG A 228 8.30 16.89 8.74
N PRO A 229 8.93 17.53 7.72
CA PRO A 229 8.55 17.30 6.32
C PRO A 229 9.06 15.95 5.79
N THR A 230 9.25 14.98 6.67
CA THR A 230 9.77 13.64 6.38
C THR A 230 8.90 12.58 7.06
N SER A 231 8.95 11.35 6.55
CA SER A 231 8.32 10.21 7.20
C SER A 231 9.35 9.11 7.45
N ARG A 232 9.05 8.25 8.42
CA ARG A 232 9.83 7.05 8.73
C ARG A 232 8.99 5.82 8.47
N LEU A 233 9.64 4.72 8.16
CA LEU A 233 9.01 3.42 8.20
C LEU A 233 9.37 2.77 9.53
N VAL A 234 8.36 2.51 10.34
CA VAL A 234 8.50 1.99 11.71
C VAL A 234 7.88 0.61 11.77
N GLU A 235 8.60 -0.32 12.36
CA GLU A 235 8.14 -1.66 12.68
C GLU A 235 7.67 -1.69 14.13
N HIS A 236 6.45 -2.17 14.36
CA HIS A 236 5.85 -2.38 15.68
C HIS A 236 5.73 -3.88 15.95
N ASP A 237 6.24 -4.35 17.07
CA ASP A 237 6.07 -5.72 17.53
C ASP A 237 4.74 -5.87 18.28
N LEU A 238 3.89 -6.78 17.83
CA LEU A 238 2.52 -6.92 18.35
C LEU A 238 2.45 -7.52 19.75
N ALA A 239 3.50 -8.22 20.18
CA ALA A 239 3.56 -8.86 21.50
C ALA A 239 4.18 -7.95 22.56
N SER A 240 5.32 -7.32 22.26
CA SER A 240 6.01 -6.43 23.23
C SER A 240 5.50 -5.00 23.18
N GLY A 241 4.96 -4.55 22.05
CA GLY A 241 4.62 -3.15 21.80
C GLY A 241 5.82 -2.28 21.40
N ASP A 242 7.00 -2.87 21.23
CA ASP A 242 8.21 -2.15 20.87
C ASP A 242 8.14 -1.63 19.43
N GLU A 243 8.71 -0.45 19.21
CA GLU A 243 8.81 0.18 17.92
C GLU A 243 10.27 0.39 17.50
N LYS A 244 10.58 0.04 16.26
CA LYS A 244 11.90 0.23 15.64
C LYS A 244 11.77 0.91 14.28
N ALA A 245 12.52 2.00 14.09
CA ALA A 245 12.62 2.61 12.77
C ALA A 245 13.47 1.73 11.84
N LEU A 246 12.88 1.30 10.72
CA LEU A 246 13.55 0.53 9.67
C LEU A 246 14.15 1.46 8.60
N VAL A 247 13.42 2.54 8.24
CA VAL A 247 13.86 3.55 7.27
C VAL A 247 13.66 4.93 7.91
N SER A 248 14.72 5.74 7.92
CA SER A 248 14.73 7.10 8.47
C SER A 248 15.41 8.08 7.54
N TRP A 249 15.21 7.92 6.22
CA TRP A 249 15.79 8.80 5.23
C TRP A 249 15.20 10.22 5.35
N PRO A 250 15.97 11.27 5.01
CA PRO A 250 15.51 12.65 5.05
C PRO A 250 14.56 12.96 3.87
N ALA A 251 13.50 12.21 3.75
CA ALA A 251 12.53 12.20 2.65
C ALA A 251 11.15 11.76 3.14
N LEU A 252 10.17 11.85 2.27
CA LEU A 252 8.91 11.13 2.45
C LEU A 252 9.11 9.69 1.99
N ASN A 253 8.84 8.74 2.88
CA ASN A 253 8.95 7.30 2.65
C ASN A 253 7.59 6.67 2.94
N TYR A 254 7.02 5.96 1.96
CA TYR A 254 5.64 5.46 1.96
C TYR A 254 5.53 4.05 1.40
N ASP A 255 4.33 3.48 1.54
CA ASP A 255 3.93 2.21 0.92
C ASP A 255 4.88 1.04 1.25
N PRO A 256 5.25 0.80 2.52
CA PRO A 256 6.18 -0.27 2.86
C PRO A 256 5.57 -1.65 2.62
N VAL A 257 6.34 -2.60 2.10
CA VAL A 257 5.95 -4.01 1.95
C VAL A 257 7.15 -4.92 2.14
N TYR A 258 6.99 -6.00 2.93
CA TYR A 258 8.03 -7.01 3.11
C TYR A 258 8.18 -7.92 1.90
N SER A 259 9.43 -8.29 1.59
CA SER A 259 9.73 -9.34 0.60
C SER A 259 9.10 -10.69 1.01
N PRO A 260 8.90 -11.62 0.05
CA PRO A 260 8.31 -12.94 0.34
C PRO A 260 9.01 -13.75 1.43
N ASP A 261 10.31 -13.57 1.62
CA ASP A 261 11.10 -14.21 2.69
C ASP A 261 11.26 -13.34 3.95
N GLY A 262 10.75 -12.10 3.93
CA GLY A 262 10.84 -11.16 5.04
C GLY A 262 12.23 -10.52 5.25
N SER A 263 13.19 -10.73 4.36
CA SER A 263 14.56 -10.21 4.50
C SER A 263 14.74 -8.78 4.03
N GLU A 264 13.83 -8.28 3.22
CA GLU A 264 13.86 -6.95 2.62
C GLU A 264 12.53 -6.22 2.78
N LEU A 265 12.58 -4.90 2.65
CA LEU A 265 11.42 -4.02 2.56
C LEU A 265 11.48 -3.29 1.23
N ALA A 266 10.41 -3.32 0.43
CA ALA A 266 10.22 -2.38 -0.67
C ALA A 266 9.34 -1.22 -0.20
N PHE A 267 9.60 -0.02 -0.73
CA PHE A 267 8.87 1.19 -0.37
C PHE A 267 9.06 2.28 -1.43
N ALA A 268 8.15 3.24 -1.46
CA ALA A 268 8.27 4.45 -2.27
C ALA A 268 8.99 5.55 -1.47
N SER A 269 9.89 6.29 -2.12
CA SER A 269 10.57 7.44 -1.52
C SER A 269 10.77 8.55 -2.54
N ASN A 270 10.69 9.80 -2.09
CA ASN A 270 10.97 10.98 -2.91
C ASN A 270 12.35 11.58 -2.63
N ILE A 271 13.29 10.78 -2.11
CA ILE A 271 14.64 11.26 -1.74
C ILE A 271 15.42 11.88 -2.92
N THR A 272 15.13 11.47 -4.14
CA THR A 272 15.72 12.02 -5.37
C THR A 272 14.94 13.19 -5.96
N GLY A 273 13.87 13.64 -5.31
CA GLY A 273 12.94 14.67 -5.79
C GLY A 273 11.74 14.12 -6.54
N GLU A 274 11.78 12.88 -6.98
CA GLU A 274 10.69 12.13 -7.63
C GLU A 274 10.34 10.90 -6.82
N TRP A 275 9.09 10.47 -6.92
CA TRP A 275 8.65 9.23 -6.29
C TRP A 275 9.17 8.02 -7.07
N VAL A 276 10.01 7.24 -6.41
CA VAL A 276 10.60 6.02 -6.96
C VAL A 276 10.55 4.90 -5.92
N ILE A 277 10.54 3.66 -6.39
CA ILE A 277 10.55 2.49 -5.51
C ILE A 277 12.00 2.11 -5.20
N TYR A 278 12.25 1.92 -3.92
CA TYR A 278 13.45 1.33 -3.36
C TYR A 278 13.16 -0.01 -2.72
N ARG A 279 14.16 -0.85 -2.61
CA ARG A 279 14.20 -1.98 -1.69
C ARG A 279 15.40 -1.83 -0.75
N GLN A 280 15.23 -2.26 0.48
CA GLN A 280 16.26 -2.20 1.51
C GLN A 280 16.33 -3.53 2.24
N ARG A 281 17.55 -4.07 2.39
CA ARG A 281 17.79 -5.25 3.22
C ARG A 281 17.69 -4.87 4.69
N LEU A 282 16.96 -5.67 5.48
CA LEU A 282 16.69 -5.33 6.88
C LEU A 282 17.87 -5.61 7.81
N GLY A 283 18.79 -6.52 7.42
CA GLY A 283 19.94 -6.88 8.25
C GLY A 283 21.02 -5.80 8.33
N ASP A 284 21.36 -5.18 7.21
CA ASP A 284 22.45 -4.20 7.09
C ASP A 284 22.01 -2.82 6.61
N GLY A 285 20.73 -2.66 6.25
CA GLY A 285 20.16 -1.40 5.75
C GLY A 285 20.60 -1.03 4.34
N GLN A 286 21.31 -1.92 3.62
CA GLN A 286 21.70 -1.66 2.23
C GLN A 286 20.46 -1.52 1.34
N ALA A 287 20.41 -0.45 0.53
CA ALA A 287 19.26 -0.12 -0.27
C ALA A 287 19.61 0.05 -1.76
N TRP A 288 18.65 -0.27 -2.63
CA TRP A 288 18.75 -0.16 -4.08
C TRP A 288 17.49 0.47 -4.66
N ARG A 289 17.68 1.30 -5.66
CA ARG A 289 16.59 1.83 -6.48
C ARG A 289 16.09 0.72 -7.43
N VAL A 290 14.77 0.55 -7.50
CA VAL A 290 14.12 -0.46 -8.35
C VAL A 290 13.58 0.16 -9.63
N THR A 291 12.87 1.30 -9.52
CA THR A 291 12.23 1.93 -10.68
C THR A 291 13.04 3.09 -11.22
N PHE A 292 13.10 3.20 -12.56
CA PHE A 292 13.78 4.24 -13.33
C PHE A 292 12.82 4.81 -14.38
N GLY A 293 13.22 5.92 -15.03
CA GLY A 293 12.42 6.56 -16.06
C GLY A 293 11.43 7.58 -15.48
N PRO A 294 10.59 8.19 -16.34
CA PRO A 294 9.69 9.27 -15.96
C PRO A 294 8.47 8.76 -15.18
N GLY A 295 7.88 9.69 -14.43
CA GLY A 295 6.65 9.46 -13.70
C GLY A 295 6.84 8.92 -12.27
N ALA A 296 5.89 9.25 -11.41
CA ALA A 296 5.89 8.83 -10.01
C ALA A 296 5.57 7.33 -9.91
N ALA A 297 6.42 6.56 -9.21
CA ALA A 297 6.23 5.13 -8.95
C ALA A 297 5.94 4.92 -7.46
N ARG A 298 4.81 4.28 -7.12
CA ARG A 298 4.33 4.11 -5.75
C ARG A 298 3.62 2.78 -5.53
N ALA A 299 3.21 2.52 -4.29
CA ALA A 299 2.39 1.40 -3.86
C ALA A 299 2.90 0.02 -4.31
N PRO A 300 4.19 -0.32 -4.07
CA PRO A 300 4.71 -1.63 -4.45
C PRO A 300 4.02 -2.76 -3.68
N ASP A 301 3.89 -3.91 -4.34
CA ASP A 301 3.49 -5.16 -3.69
C ASP A 301 4.26 -6.34 -4.30
N TYR A 302 4.85 -7.19 -3.46
CA TYR A 302 5.63 -8.33 -3.91
C TYR A 302 4.74 -9.48 -4.38
N ARG A 303 5.05 -10.02 -5.55
CA ARG A 303 4.44 -11.26 -6.03
C ARG A 303 4.74 -12.39 -5.04
N PRO A 304 3.73 -13.06 -4.46
CA PRO A 304 3.97 -14.19 -3.59
C PRO A 304 4.70 -15.31 -4.35
N THR A 305 5.70 -15.90 -3.73
CA THR A 305 6.26 -17.16 -4.22
C THR A 305 5.25 -18.25 -3.86
N GLY A 306 4.46 -18.70 -4.82
CA GLY A 306 3.49 -19.76 -4.61
C GLY A 306 4.11 -20.90 -3.80
N LYS A 307 3.45 -21.37 -2.76
CA LYS A 307 3.84 -22.63 -2.14
C LYS A 307 3.77 -23.70 -3.23
N ARG A 308 4.94 -24.23 -3.59
CA ARG A 308 5.03 -25.46 -4.36
C ARG A 308 4.52 -26.61 -3.54
#